data_ebc55446b04565a5d70397d1f5d30a0f
#
_entry.id   ebc55446b04565a5d70397d1f5d30a0f
#
_cell.length_a   1.000
_cell.length_b   1.000
_cell.length_c   1.000
_cell.angle_alpha   90.00
_cell.angle_beta   90.00
_cell.angle_gamma   90.00
#
_symmetry.space_group_name_H-M   'P 1'
#
loop_
_entity.id
_entity.type
_entity.pdbx_description
1 polymer ?
#
loop_
_entity_poly.entity_id
_entity_poly.type
_entity_poly.pdbx_seq_one_letter_code
_entity_poly.pdbx_strand_id
1 'polypeptide(L)'
;GDALTYWLESYAKENRVDYAALKKRLNNHVIQHIGAMPLDKCELRHWLACFDQVAKRTPVTAGFLLQTCKQALKFCRRRRYAISNVLDDMSVADVGKKPDISERVLSTKELGELLQALDKKIFSPYYIALIRLLIVFGCRTVELRLSEISEWDFTEMLWTVPKEHSKTKVAIFRPIPEAILPFITQLVEQNRHTGLLLGEVKQEASVSQYGRLAHRRLNHPHWSLHDIRRTFTTMLNDLGVDPHVVEQLTGHQMPGMQRVYNHSRYLDAKRNALDMWTERLGILAGTHENVTTLPVARRK
;
A
#
# COMPACT_ATOMS: atom_id res chain seq x y z
N GLY A 1 25.01 9.62 -19.03
CA GLY A 1 24.00 10.57 -18.55
C GLY A 1 22.83 10.70 -19.50
N ASP A 2 23.11 11.10 -20.73
CA ASP A 2 22.11 11.54 -21.71
C ASP A 2 21.02 10.50 -22.00
N ALA A 3 21.37 9.24 -22.16
CA ALA A 3 20.41 8.16 -22.39
C ALA A 3 19.40 8.02 -21.24
N LEU A 4 19.86 8.08 -20.00
CA LEU A 4 18.97 8.01 -18.83
C LEU A 4 18.12 9.27 -18.70
N THR A 5 18.69 10.45 -18.94
CA THR A 5 17.97 11.73 -18.93
C THR A 5 16.92 11.79 -20.03
N TYR A 6 17.27 11.34 -21.25
CA TYR A 6 16.30 11.24 -22.34
C TYR A 6 15.12 10.34 -21.99
N TRP A 7 15.36 9.16 -21.41
CA TRP A 7 14.29 8.28 -20.96
C TRP A 7 13.45 8.91 -19.85
N LEU A 8 14.11 9.57 -18.89
CA LEU A 8 13.41 10.25 -17.79
C LEU A 8 12.43 11.31 -18.31
N GLU A 9 12.88 12.17 -19.21
CA GLU A 9 12.05 13.30 -19.71
C GLU A 9 11.03 12.85 -20.77
N SER A 10 11.39 11.88 -21.65
CA SER A 10 10.52 11.47 -22.77
C SER A 10 9.54 10.36 -22.41
N TYR A 11 9.71 9.68 -21.28
CA TYR A 11 8.85 8.55 -20.89
C TYR A 11 8.48 8.57 -19.42
N ALA A 12 9.46 8.61 -18.51
CA ALA A 12 9.19 8.40 -17.10
C ALA A 12 8.35 9.52 -16.49
N LYS A 13 8.55 10.76 -16.94
CA LYS A 13 7.84 11.95 -16.45
C LYS A 13 6.32 11.82 -16.58
N GLU A 14 5.84 11.25 -17.66
CA GLU A 14 4.41 11.07 -17.91
C GLU A 14 3.87 9.72 -17.40
N ASN A 15 4.75 8.69 -17.31
CA ASN A 15 4.32 7.32 -17.08
C ASN A 15 4.68 6.78 -15.67
N ARG A 16 5.40 7.56 -14.84
CA ARG A 16 5.81 7.15 -13.49
C ARG A 16 5.28 8.11 -12.43
N VAL A 17 4.46 7.57 -11.55
CA VAL A 17 3.90 8.34 -10.42
C VAL A 17 5.01 8.84 -9.48
N ASP A 18 6.08 8.04 -9.30
CA ASP A 18 7.22 8.34 -8.43
C ASP A 18 8.38 9.03 -9.17
N TYR A 19 8.10 9.75 -10.27
CA TYR A 19 9.12 10.35 -11.16
C TYR A 19 10.21 11.11 -10.40
N ALA A 20 9.84 11.99 -9.47
CA ALA A 20 10.82 12.81 -8.73
C ALA A 20 11.79 11.94 -7.90
N ALA A 21 11.26 10.93 -7.21
CA ALA A 21 12.05 9.99 -6.42
C ALA A 21 12.93 9.11 -7.33
N LEU A 22 12.39 8.67 -8.46
CA LEU A 22 13.11 7.89 -9.47
C LEU A 22 14.28 8.68 -10.06
N LYS A 23 14.03 9.93 -10.49
CA LYS A 23 15.05 10.85 -11.01
C LYS A 23 16.16 11.08 -10.01
N LYS A 24 15.81 11.39 -8.76
CA LYS A 24 16.79 11.57 -7.66
C LYS A 24 17.63 10.30 -7.46
N ARG A 25 16.99 9.12 -7.46
CA ARG A 25 17.69 7.84 -7.25
C ARG A 25 18.66 7.52 -8.39
N LEU A 26 18.24 7.66 -9.65
CA LEU A 26 19.12 7.49 -10.81
C LEU A 26 20.28 8.48 -10.81
N ASN A 27 19.99 9.76 -10.50
CA ASN A 27 21.01 10.78 -10.43
C ASN A 27 22.08 10.42 -9.38
N ASN A 28 21.67 10.14 -8.14
CA ASN A 28 22.60 9.92 -7.04
C ASN A 28 23.43 8.64 -7.18
N HIS A 29 22.91 7.60 -7.81
CA HIS A 29 23.55 6.29 -7.81
C HIS A 29 24.13 5.87 -9.15
N VAL A 30 23.78 6.54 -10.24
CA VAL A 30 24.23 6.16 -11.58
C VAL A 30 24.78 7.37 -12.33
N ILE A 31 23.98 8.42 -12.54
CA ILE A 31 24.33 9.54 -13.43
C ILE A 31 25.55 10.29 -12.89
N GLN A 32 25.61 10.55 -11.58
CA GLN A 32 26.77 11.24 -10.98
C GLN A 32 28.07 10.45 -11.09
N HIS A 33 28.02 9.12 -11.24
CA HIS A 33 29.20 8.27 -11.26
C HIS A 33 29.69 7.99 -12.69
N ILE A 34 28.78 7.64 -13.59
CA ILE A 34 29.13 7.22 -14.96
C ILE A 34 28.46 8.09 -16.04
N GLY A 35 27.71 9.12 -15.64
CA GLY A 35 26.94 9.93 -16.59
C GLY A 35 27.75 10.77 -17.55
N ALA A 36 28.97 11.15 -17.21
CA ALA A 36 29.90 11.87 -18.10
C ALA A 36 30.57 10.95 -19.14
N MET A 37 30.50 9.61 -18.94
CA MET A 37 31.12 8.65 -19.86
C MET A 37 30.27 8.47 -21.10
N PRO A 38 30.86 8.50 -22.33
CA PRO A 38 30.16 8.13 -23.55
C PRO A 38 29.60 6.71 -23.45
N LEU A 39 28.35 6.50 -23.94
CA LEU A 39 27.65 5.23 -23.74
C LEU A 39 28.37 4.03 -24.42
N ASP A 40 29.00 4.26 -25.55
CA ASP A 40 29.80 3.27 -26.28
C ASP A 40 31.09 2.86 -25.53
N LYS A 41 31.58 3.70 -24.61
CA LYS A 41 32.72 3.41 -23.73
C LYS A 41 32.29 2.89 -22.35
N CYS A 42 30.96 2.92 -22.06
CA CYS A 42 30.44 2.49 -20.78
C CYS A 42 30.25 0.96 -20.74
N GLU A 43 31.32 0.26 -20.36
CA GLU A 43 31.33 -1.20 -20.23
C GLU A 43 30.54 -1.69 -19.02
N LEU A 44 30.20 -2.97 -18.96
CA LEU A 44 29.45 -3.61 -17.87
C LEU A 44 30.07 -3.32 -16.49
N ARG A 45 31.40 -3.36 -16.36
CA ARG A 45 32.10 -3.09 -15.09
C ARG A 45 31.80 -1.73 -14.49
N HIS A 46 31.54 -0.72 -15.31
CA HIS A 46 31.19 0.63 -14.83
C HIS A 46 29.79 0.67 -14.21
N TRP A 47 28.84 -0.03 -14.81
CA TRP A 47 27.49 -0.19 -14.27
C TRP A 47 27.49 -1.01 -12.98
N LEU A 48 28.24 -2.13 -12.97
CA LEU A 48 28.37 -2.98 -11.78
C LEU A 48 28.94 -2.20 -10.60
N ALA A 49 29.97 -1.38 -10.82
CA ALA A 49 30.53 -0.55 -9.75
C ALA A 49 29.48 0.35 -9.06
N CYS A 50 28.53 0.91 -9.86
CA CYS A 50 27.41 1.68 -9.30
C CYS A 50 26.45 0.80 -8.50
N PHE A 51 26.07 -0.36 -9.05
CA PHE A 51 25.08 -1.24 -8.42
C PHE A 51 25.65 -1.91 -7.15
N ASP A 52 26.91 -2.37 -7.19
CA ASP A 52 27.59 -2.99 -6.05
C ASP A 52 27.74 -2.04 -4.87
N GLN A 53 28.03 -0.77 -5.15
CA GLN A 53 28.09 0.25 -4.10
C GLN A 53 26.74 0.41 -3.38
N VAL A 54 25.63 0.37 -4.12
CA VAL A 54 24.28 0.44 -3.55
C VAL A 54 23.92 -0.87 -2.86
N ALA A 55 24.29 -2.02 -3.43
CA ALA A 55 23.97 -3.35 -2.90
C ALA A 55 24.51 -3.59 -1.50
N LYS A 56 25.68 -3.01 -1.16
CA LYS A 56 26.29 -3.10 0.20
C LYS A 56 25.35 -2.65 1.31
N ARG A 57 24.44 -1.71 1.03
CA ARG A 57 23.51 -1.17 2.03
C ARG A 57 22.06 -1.54 1.73
N THR A 58 21.68 -1.54 0.47
CA THR A 58 20.29 -1.72 0.02
C THR A 58 20.21 -2.57 -1.24
N PRO A 59 20.38 -3.91 -1.11
CA PRO A 59 20.42 -4.82 -2.28
C PRO A 59 19.12 -4.78 -3.11
N VAL A 60 17.97 -4.53 -2.49
CA VAL A 60 16.70 -4.35 -3.21
C VAL A 60 16.72 -3.10 -4.09
N THR A 61 17.35 -2.03 -3.63
CA THR A 61 17.50 -0.79 -4.42
C THR A 61 18.45 -1.01 -5.60
N ALA A 62 19.53 -1.79 -5.43
CA ALA A 62 20.43 -2.14 -6.53
C ALA A 62 19.72 -2.92 -7.63
N GLY A 63 18.92 -3.93 -7.27
CA GLY A 63 18.09 -4.68 -8.22
C GLY A 63 17.08 -3.79 -8.94
N PHE A 64 16.44 -2.85 -8.23
CA PHE A 64 15.54 -1.87 -8.84
C PHE A 64 16.27 -0.95 -9.82
N LEU A 65 17.46 -0.46 -9.49
CA LEU A 65 18.27 0.38 -10.37
C LEU A 65 18.66 -0.35 -11.65
N LEU A 66 19.12 -1.60 -11.56
CA LEU A 66 19.39 -2.43 -12.72
C LEU A 66 18.18 -2.51 -13.65
N GLN A 67 17.00 -2.90 -13.12
CA GLN A 67 15.78 -3.02 -13.93
C GLN A 67 15.39 -1.68 -14.58
N THR A 68 15.56 -0.59 -13.87
CA THR A 68 15.28 0.75 -14.38
C THR A 68 16.23 1.14 -15.50
N CYS A 69 17.54 0.90 -15.33
CA CYS A 69 18.54 1.18 -16.35
C CYS A 69 18.34 0.30 -17.60
N LYS A 70 18.02 -0.99 -17.44
CA LYS A 70 17.65 -1.87 -18.56
C LYS A 70 16.45 -1.32 -19.32
N GLN A 71 15.42 -0.90 -18.63
CA GLN A 71 14.23 -0.31 -19.26
C GLN A 71 14.57 0.96 -20.03
N ALA A 72 15.40 1.83 -19.45
CA ALA A 72 15.83 3.07 -20.07
C ALA A 72 16.67 2.82 -21.34
N LEU A 73 17.67 1.95 -21.27
CA LEU A 73 18.50 1.60 -22.45
C LEU A 73 17.69 0.92 -23.55
N LYS A 74 16.77 0.01 -23.19
CA LYS A 74 15.85 -0.62 -24.15
C LYS A 74 14.93 0.40 -24.83
N PHE A 75 14.44 1.40 -24.09
CA PHE A 75 13.65 2.49 -24.66
C PHE A 75 14.47 3.32 -25.64
N CYS A 76 15.67 3.75 -25.24
CA CYS A 76 16.56 4.54 -26.09
C CYS A 76 16.92 3.79 -27.38
N ARG A 77 17.20 2.48 -27.29
CA ARG A 77 17.48 1.64 -28.46
C ARG A 77 16.30 1.54 -29.42
N ARG A 78 15.09 1.33 -28.91
CA ARG A 78 13.87 1.29 -29.75
C ARG A 78 13.61 2.63 -30.45
N ARG A 79 14.00 3.73 -29.85
CA ARG A 79 13.88 5.07 -30.41
C ARG A 79 15.09 5.48 -31.26
N ARG A 80 16.06 4.60 -31.42
CA ARG A 80 17.35 4.87 -32.12
C ARG A 80 18.08 6.11 -31.58
N TYR A 81 17.81 6.48 -30.33
CA TYR A 81 18.48 7.58 -29.65
C TYR A 81 19.88 7.21 -29.18
N ALA A 82 20.05 6.03 -28.64
CA ALA A 82 21.32 5.46 -28.19
C ALA A 82 21.26 3.93 -28.26
N ILE A 83 22.36 3.31 -28.63
CA ILE A 83 22.47 1.84 -28.79
C ILE A 83 23.39 1.30 -27.71
N SER A 84 22.85 0.52 -26.79
CA SER A 84 23.60 -0.28 -25.82
C SER A 84 22.76 -1.47 -25.39
N ASN A 85 23.38 -2.64 -25.33
CA ASN A 85 22.81 -3.88 -24.83
C ASN A 85 23.58 -4.42 -23.61
N VAL A 86 24.49 -3.63 -23.06
CA VAL A 86 25.45 -4.00 -22.02
C VAL A 86 24.81 -4.60 -20.75
N LEU A 87 23.55 -4.26 -20.47
CA LEU A 87 22.80 -4.77 -19.31
C LEU A 87 21.80 -5.88 -19.67
N ASP A 88 21.62 -6.23 -20.95
CA ASP A 88 20.50 -7.07 -21.38
C ASP A 88 20.52 -8.47 -20.73
N ASP A 89 21.69 -9.06 -20.56
CA ASP A 89 21.85 -10.39 -19.96
C ASP A 89 21.88 -10.39 -18.43
N MET A 90 21.94 -9.21 -17.81
CA MET A 90 21.96 -9.09 -16.34
C MET A 90 20.60 -9.35 -15.72
N SER A 91 20.58 -10.08 -14.62
CA SER A 91 19.42 -10.33 -13.76
C SER A 91 19.53 -9.57 -12.44
N VAL A 92 18.41 -9.47 -11.71
CA VAL A 92 18.43 -8.84 -10.38
C VAL A 92 19.34 -9.61 -9.42
N ALA A 93 19.45 -10.93 -9.56
CA ALA A 93 20.28 -11.77 -8.70
C ALA A 93 21.78 -11.46 -8.82
N ASP A 94 22.21 -10.94 -9.97
CA ASP A 94 23.62 -10.62 -10.22
C ASP A 94 24.09 -9.34 -9.48
N VAL A 95 23.16 -8.47 -9.09
CA VAL A 95 23.49 -7.17 -8.47
C VAL A 95 22.81 -6.91 -7.14
N GLY A 96 21.80 -7.69 -6.78
CA GLY A 96 21.04 -7.42 -5.57
C GLY A 96 19.94 -8.45 -5.30
N LYS A 97 18.83 -7.99 -4.75
CA LYS A 97 17.67 -8.83 -4.40
C LYS A 97 16.37 -8.26 -4.94
N LYS A 98 15.42 -9.16 -5.24
CA LYS A 98 14.01 -8.76 -5.33
C LYS A 98 13.50 -8.39 -3.92
N PRO A 99 12.51 -7.49 -3.82
CA PRO A 99 11.84 -7.26 -2.53
C PRO A 99 11.28 -8.57 -1.99
N ASP A 100 11.51 -8.84 -0.70
CA ASP A 100 10.84 -9.94 -0.02
C ASP A 100 9.34 -9.65 0.05
N ILE A 101 8.53 -10.66 -0.23
CA ILE A 101 7.07 -10.58 -0.05
C ILE A 101 6.84 -10.79 1.45
N SER A 102 6.35 -9.76 2.14
CA SER A 102 5.94 -9.93 3.53
C SER A 102 4.70 -10.83 3.56
N GLU A 103 4.74 -11.88 4.38
CA GLU A 103 3.61 -12.77 4.65
C GLU A 103 2.98 -12.49 6.04
N ARG A 104 3.36 -11.37 6.66
CA ARG A 104 2.93 -11.01 8.00
C ARG A 104 1.43 -10.73 8.05
N VAL A 105 0.74 -11.48 8.89
CA VAL A 105 -0.66 -11.31 9.29
C VAL A 105 -0.67 -11.14 10.82
N LEU A 106 -1.41 -10.19 11.36
CA LEU A 106 -1.59 -10.03 12.79
C LEU A 106 -2.43 -11.19 13.32
N SER A 107 -2.01 -11.78 14.43
CA SER A 107 -2.84 -12.76 15.13
C SER A 107 -4.10 -12.10 15.71
N THR A 108 -5.10 -12.90 16.06
CA THR A 108 -6.33 -12.42 16.73
C THR A 108 -6.01 -11.68 18.03
N LYS A 109 -4.99 -12.15 18.78
CA LYS A 109 -4.52 -11.50 20.00
C LYS A 109 -3.93 -10.11 19.67
N GLU A 110 -3.00 -10.02 18.73
CA GLU A 110 -2.37 -8.74 18.34
C GLU A 110 -3.39 -7.75 17.81
N LEU A 111 -4.36 -8.21 17.03
CA LEU A 111 -5.43 -7.35 16.51
C LEU A 111 -6.34 -6.84 17.65
N GLY A 112 -6.70 -7.69 18.61
CA GLY A 112 -7.46 -7.30 19.80
C GLY A 112 -6.70 -6.27 20.65
N GLU A 113 -5.41 -6.51 20.93
CA GLU A 113 -4.55 -5.58 21.66
C GLU A 113 -4.41 -4.23 20.91
N LEU A 114 -4.34 -4.25 19.59
CA LEU A 114 -4.33 -3.02 18.76
C LEU A 114 -5.64 -2.25 18.88
N LEU A 115 -6.80 -2.92 18.80
CA LEU A 115 -8.11 -2.30 18.96
C LEU A 115 -8.26 -1.65 20.35
N GLN A 116 -7.90 -2.36 21.42
CA GLN A 116 -7.92 -1.82 22.78
C GLN A 116 -6.99 -0.62 22.95
N ALA A 117 -5.83 -0.64 22.27
CA ALA A 117 -4.90 0.47 22.27
C ALA A 117 -5.44 1.73 21.57
N LEU A 118 -6.23 1.54 20.50
CA LEU A 118 -6.94 2.63 19.84
C LEU A 118 -8.02 3.23 20.76
N ASP A 119 -8.75 2.40 21.50
CA ASP A 119 -9.77 2.85 22.46
C ASP A 119 -9.14 3.59 23.65
N LYS A 120 -8.00 3.13 24.12
CA LYS A 120 -7.20 3.80 25.18
C LYS A 120 -6.47 5.05 24.69
N LYS A 121 -6.61 5.41 23.42
CA LYS A 121 -6.02 6.60 22.78
C LYS A 121 -4.50 6.73 22.96
N ILE A 122 -3.76 5.61 22.93
CA ILE A 122 -2.30 5.61 23.06
C ILE A 122 -1.57 6.17 21.82
N PHE A 123 -2.28 6.32 20.69
CA PHE A 123 -1.80 6.93 19.47
C PHE A 123 -2.35 8.36 19.33
N SER A 124 -1.76 9.18 18.44
CA SER A 124 -2.33 10.50 18.16
C SER A 124 -3.65 10.37 17.37
N PRO A 125 -4.56 11.37 17.47
CA PRO A 125 -5.92 11.30 16.91
C PRO A 125 -5.95 10.91 15.43
N TYR A 126 -5.09 11.51 14.61
CA TYR A 126 -4.97 11.18 13.19
C TYR A 126 -4.71 9.68 12.96
N TYR A 127 -3.75 9.11 13.71
CA TYR A 127 -3.38 7.70 13.53
C TYR A 127 -4.37 6.73 14.17
N ILE A 128 -5.09 7.15 15.22
CA ILE A 128 -6.24 6.39 15.73
C ILE A 128 -7.28 6.24 14.63
N ALA A 129 -7.66 7.35 13.99
CA ALA A 129 -8.65 7.34 12.92
C ALA A 129 -8.16 6.52 11.71
N LEU A 130 -6.93 6.78 11.25
CA LEU A 130 -6.35 6.05 10.12
C LEU A 130 -6.29 4.54 10.38
N ILE A 131 -5.73 4.10 11.51
CA ILE A 131 -5.54 2.67 11.81
C ILE A 131 -6.89 1.98 12.00
N ARG A 132 -7.84 2.61 12.70
CA ARG A 132 -9.18 2.06 12.89
C ARG A 132 -9.89 1.83 11.56
N LEU A 133 -9.88 2.81 10.67
CA LEU A 133 -10.51 2.69 9.36
C LEU A 133 -9.76 1.71 8.44
N LEU A 134 -8.43 1.60 8.55
CA LEU A 134 -7.66 0.56 7.85
C LEU A 134 -8.06 -0.85 8.30
N ILE A 135 -8.29 -1.05 9.61
CA ILE A 135 -8.77 -2.33 10.16
C ILE A 135 -10.16 -2.64 9.62
N VAL A 136 -11.08 -1.68 9.66
CA VAL A 136 -12.48 -1.91 9.25
C VAL A 136 -12.61 -2.17 7.75
N PHE A 137 -11.92 -1.42 6.90
CA PHE A 137 -12.14 -1.46 5.45
C PHE A 137 -11.08 -2.24 4.67
N GLY A 138 -9.97 -2.63 5.27
CA GLY A 138 -8.87 -3.31 4.59
C GLY A 138 -8.31 -2.52 3.39
N CYS A 139 -8.50 -1.21 3.36
CA CYS A 139 -8.16 -0.32 2.27
C CYS A 139 -6.66 0.02 2.23
N ARG A 140 -6.19 0.70 1.19
CA ARG A 140 -4.82 1.22 1.15
C ARG A 140 -4.72 2.53 1.95
N THR A 141 -3.56 2.76 2.55
CA THR A 141 -3.31 3.99 3.32
C THR A 141 -3.54 5.27 2.51
N VAL A 142 -3.23 5.27 1.21
CA VAL A 142 -3.45 6.41 0.33
C VAL A 142 -4.93 6.75 0.18
N GLU A 143 -5.80 5.75 0.14
CA GLU A 143 -7.25 5.94 -0.01
C GLU A 143 -7.84 6.74 1.17
N LEU A 144 -7.42 6.42 2.41
CA LEU A 144 -7.85 7.18 3.61
C LEU A 144 -7.08 8.48 3.80
N ARG A 145 -5.78 8.49 3.49
CA ARG A 145 -4.94 9.68 3.66
C ARG A 145 -5.41 10.86 2.80
N LEU A 146 -5.99 10.57 1.63
CA LEU A 146 -6.54 11.56 0.70
C LEU A 146 -8.05 11.70 0.81
N SER A 147 -8.73 10.91 1.66
CA SER A 147 -10.17 10.84 1.72
C SER A 147 -10.80 12.18 2.09
N GLU A 148 -11.72 12.61 1.25
CA GLU A 148 -12.57 13.77 1.46
C GLU A 148 -13.90 13.37 2.10
N ILE A 149 -14.51 14.27 2.87
CA ILE A 149 -15.83 14.04 3.50
C ILE A 149 -16.90 13.80 2.44
N SER A 150 -16.77 14.42 1.27
CA SER A 150 -17.67 14.28 0.12
C SER A 150 -17.72 12.86 -0.48
N GLU A 151 -16.74 12.02 -0.18
CA GLU A 151 -16.70 10.62 -0.63
C GLU A 151 -17.64 9.70 0.16
N TRP A 152 -18.16 10.18 1.31
CA TRP A 152 -18.94 9.41 2.29
C TRP A 152 -20.42 9.78 2.22
N ASP A 153 -21.21 8.93 1.59
CA ASP A 153 -22.67 9.06 1.50
C ASP A 153 -23.31 8.31 2.66
N PHE A 154 -23.82 9.06 3.64
CA PHE A 154 -24.47 8.49 4.81
C PHE A 154 -25.93 8.10 4.55
N THR A 155 -26.55 8.56 3.46
CA THR A 155 -27.90 8.15 3.06
C THR A 155 -27.84 6.76 2.42
N GLU A 156 -26.91 6.58 1.48
CA GLU A 156 -26.69 5.30 0.81
C GLU A 156 -25.81 4.34 1.63
N MET A 157 -25.28 4.80 2.77
CA MET A 157 -24.32 4.05 3.59
C MET A 157 -23.16 3.53 2.75
N LEU A 158 -22.50 4.43 2.00
CA LEU A 158 -21.51 4.09 0.99
C LEU A 158 -20.30 5.04 1.04
N TRP A 159 -19.10 4.47 1.09
CA TRP A 159 -17.85 5.18 0.82
C TRP A 159 -17.41 4.92 -0.62
N THR A 160 -17.35 5.97 -1.44
CA THR A 160 -16.88 5.92 -2.81
C THR A 160 -15.49 6.53 -2.92
N VAL A 161 -14.47 5.69 -3.00
CA VAL A 161 -13.09 6.15 -3.26
C VAL A 161 -12.97 6.51 -4.75
N PRO A 162 -12.69 7.78 -5.09
CA PRO A 162 -12.57 8.19 -6.48
C PRO A 162 -11.32 7.58 -7.13
N LYS A 163 -11.30 7.51 -8.46
CA LYS A 163 -10.17 6.93 -9.21
C LYS A 163 -8.84 7.66 -8.96
N GLU A 164 -8.91 8.94 -8.63
CA GLU A 164 -7.76 9.80 -8.31
C GLU A 164 -7.06 9.35 -7.02
N HIS A 165 -7.82 8.88 -6.02
CA HIS A 165 -7.32 8.40 -4.74
C HIS A 165 -7.00 6.89 -4.76
N SER A 166 -7.40 6.20 -5.84
CA SER A 166 -7.14 4.76 -6.01
C SER A 166 -5.84 4.49 -6.75
N LYS A 167 -4.99 3.62 -6.20
CA LYS A 167 -3.76 3.17 -6.88
C LYS A 167 -4.02 2.52 -8.24
N THR A 168 -5.17 1.87 -8.38
CA THR A 168 -5.56 1.15 -9.60
C THR A 168 -6.26 2.04 -10.64
N LYS A 169 -6.48 3.33 -10.32
CA LYS A 169 -7.18 4.30 -11.19
C LYS A 169 -8.62 3.88 -11.53
N VAL A 170 -9.25 3.14 -10.64
CA VAL A 170 -10.66 2.73 -10.72
C VAL A 170 -11.33 3.11 -9.41
N ALA A 171 -12.56 3.61 -9.49
CA ALA A 171 -13.35 3.91 -8.30
C ALA A 171 -13.67 2.63 -7.50
N ILE A 172 -13.64 2.75 -6.17
CA ILE A 172 -13.89 1.63 -5.27
C ILE A 172 -15.09 1.97 -4.40
N PHE A 173 -16.05 1.05 -4.34
CA PHE A 173 -17.29 1.23 -3.59
C PHE A 173 -17.28 0.30 -2.36
N ARG A 174 -17.39 0.88 -1.16
CA ARG A 174 -17.42 0.15 0.11
C ARG A 174 -18.65 0.55 0.91
N PRO A 175 -19.56 -0.38 1.24
CA PRO A 175 -20.61 -0.11 2.22
C PRO A 175 -20.02 0.34 3.56
N ILE A 176 -20.75 1.22 4.27
CA ILE A 176 -20.36 1.66 5.61
C ILE A 176 -21.13 0.78 6.60
N PRO A 177 -20.45 -0.05 7.41
CA PRO A 177 -21.11 -0.82 8.47
C PRO A 177 -21.69 0.11 9.53
N GLU A 178 -22.88 -0.21 10.05
CA GLU A 178 -23.54 0.57 11.11
C GLU A 178 -22.66 0.71 12.36
N ALA A 179 -21.93 -0.35 12.71
CA ALA A 179 -21.06 -0.37 13.88
C ALA A 179 -19.96 0.72 13.89
N ILE A 180 -19.51 1.19 12.70
CA ILE A 180 -18.47 2.23 12.62
C ILE A 180 -19.04 3.62 12.34
N LEU A 181 -20.34 3.73 12.02
CA LEU A 181 -20.99 4.98 11.65
C LEU A 181 -20.81 6.09 12.70
N PRO A 182 -21.01 5.85 14.02
CA PRO A 182 -20.81 6.89 15.03
C PRO A 182 -19.41 7.47 15.03
N PHE A 183 -18.39 6.63 14.81
CA PHE A 183 -17.01 7.04 14.75
C PHE A 183 -16.71 7.91 13.51
N ILE A 184 -17.23 7.51 12.35
CA ILE A 184 -17.05 8.29 11.10
C ILE A 184 -17.80 9.64 11.21
N THR A 185 -19.01 9.65 11.73
CA THR A 185 -19.79 10.89 11.94
C THR A 185 -19.04 11.86 12.85
N GLN A 186 -18.45 11.37 13.93
CA GLN A 186 -17.60 12.19 14.81
C GLN A 186 -16.39 12.78 14.06
N LEU A 187 -15.73 12.02 13.21
CA LEU A 187 -14.61 12.53 12.39
C LEU A 187 -15.07 13.62 11.42
N VAL A 188 -16.22 13.44 10.78
CA VAL A 188 -16.82 14.43 9.88
C VAL A 188 -17.11 15.73 10.61
N GLU A 189 -17.74 15.67 11.78
CA GLU A 189 -18.04 16.86 12.58
C GLU A 189 -16.76 17.60 13.00
N GLN A 190 -15.76 16.87 13.46
CA GLN A 190 -14.47 17.44 13.89
C GLN A 190 -13.70 18.09 12.75
N ASN A 191 -13.77 17.55 11.55
CA ASN A 191 -12.93 17.93 10.42
C ASN A 191 -13.70 18.63 9.28
N ARG A 192 -14.98 18.97 9.47
CA ARG A 192 -15.83 19.61 8.46
C ARG A 192 -15.19 20.84 7.82
N HIS A 193 -14.46 21.63 8.61
CA HIS A 193 -13.81 22.86 8.17
C HIS A 193 -12.65 22.63 7.18
N THR A 194 -12.06 21.41 7.14
CA THR A 194 -10.96 21.07 6.21
C THR A 194 -11.46 20.38 4.95
N GLY A 195 -12.67 19.82 4.95
CA GLY A 195 -13.19 18.95 3.88
C GLY A 195 -12.56 17.56 3.84
N LEU A 196 -11.55 17.28 4.66
CA LEU A 196 -10.82 16.01 4.71
C LEU A 196 -11.31 15.15 5.86
N LEU A 197 -11.54 13.85 5.64
CA LEU A 197 -12.03 12.96 6.69
C LEU A 197 -11.07 12.90 7.90
N LEU A 198 -9.76 12.87 7.66
CA LEU A 198 -8.73 12.81 8.71
C LEU A 198 -8.22 14.19 9.15
N GLY A 199 -8.80 15.29 8.63
CA GLY A 199 -8.49 16.66 8.98
C GLY A 199 -7.25 17.25 8.31
N GLU A 200 -6.31 16.44 7.86
CA GLU A 200 -5.09 16.86 7.16
C GLU A 200 -4.59 15.79 6.20
N VAL A 201 -3.82 16.19 5.20
CA VAL A 201 -3.08 15.26 4.33
C VAL A 201 -1.62 15.15 4.81
N LYS A 202 -1.30 14.06 5.51
CA LYS A 202 0.10 13.78 5.87
C LYS A 202 0.90 13.22 4.69
N GLN A 203 2.22 13.44 4.70
CA GLN A 203 3.11 12.83 3.71
C GLN A 203 3.12 11.31 3.86
N GLU A 204 3.15 10.60 2.73
CA GLU A 204 3.15 9.12 2.69
C GLU A 204 4.32 8.52 3.48
N ALA A 205 5.51 9.11 3.35
CA ALA A 205 6.70 8.67 4.08
C ALA A 205 6.50 8.74 5.61
N SER A 206 5.88 9.82 6.11
CA SER A 206 5.59 10.00 7.54
C SER A 206 4.58 8.97 8.05
N VAL A 207 3.52 8.70 7.28
CA VAL A 207 2.51 7.70 7.60
C VAL A 207 3.12 6.30 7.61
N SER A 208 3.91 5.96 6.61
CA SER A 208 4.62 4.68 6.53
C SER A 208 5.61 4.49 7.69
N GLN A 209 6.34 5.55 8.06
CA GLN A 209 7.27 5.51 9.19
C GLN A 209 6.54 5.30 10.51
N TYR A 210 5.46 6.03 10.75
CA TYR A 210 4.66 5.87 11.96
C TYR A 210 4.10 4.44 12.08
N GLY A 211 3.53 3.92 11.00
CA GLY A 211 3.01 2.54 10.97
C GLY A 211 4.07 1.49 11.30
N ARG A 212 5.31 1.68 10.80
CA ARG A 212 6.43 0.78 11.13
C ARG A 212 6.89 0.86 12.60
N LEU A 213 6.52 1.91 13.32
CA LEU A 213 6.88 2.09 14.73
C LEU A 213 5.73 1.75 15.68
N ALA A 214 4.49 1.69 15.18
CA ALA A 214 3.30 1.46 16.00
C ALA A 214 3.36 0.13 16.76
N HIS A 215 3.90 -0.95 16.13
CA HIS A 215 4.06 -2.26 16.76
C HIS A 215 4.93 -2.22 18.03
N ARG A 216 5.92 -1.30 18.09
CA ARG A 216 6.82 -1.17 19.25
C ARG A 216 6.08 -0.72 20.51
N ARG A 217 5.07 0.14 20.38
CA ARG A 217 4.25 0.62 21.50
C ARG A 217 3.41 -0.49 22.13
N LEU A 218 3.12 -1.54 21.33
CA LEU A 218 2.35 -2.71 21.75
C LEU A 218 3.23 -3.91 22.11
N ASN A 219 4.55 -3.75 21.97
CA ASN A 219 5.50 -4.85 22.12
C ASN A 219 5.17 -6.06 21.23
N HIS A 220 4.66 -5.78 20.02
CA HIS A 220 4.39 -6.78 19.00
C HIS A 220 5.61 -7.05 18.13
N PRO A 221 5.75 -8.25 17.53
CA PRO A 221 6.63 -8.47 16.40
C PRO A 221 6.36 -7.45 15.29
N HIS A 222 7.37 -7.16 14.47
CA HIS A 222 7.26 -6.13 13.44
C HIS A 222 6.06 -6.36 12.51
N TRP A 223 5.28 -5.30 12.30
CA TRP A 223 4.25 -5.20 11.27
C TRP A 223 4.15 -3.75 10.73
N SER A 224 3.61 -3.60 9.55
CA SER A 224 3.36 -2.33 8.88
C SER A 224 1.86 -2.10 8.69
N LEU A 225 1.45 -0.89 8.32
CA LEU A 225 0.03 -0.61 7.99
C LEU A 225 -0.49 -1.47 6.84
N HIS A 226 0.38 -1.93 5.94
CA HIS A 226 -0.02 -2.84 4.86
C HIS A 226 -0.33 -4.25 5.36
N ASP A 227 0.27 -4.67 6.46
CA ASP A 227 -0.01 -5.97 7.07
C ASP A 227 -1.39 -6.01 7.76
N ILE A 228 -1.93 -4.85 8.17
CA ILE A 228 -3.34 -4.72 8.60
C ILE A 228 -4.29 -5.13 7.46
N ARG A 229 -4.01 -4.67 6.24
CA ARG A 229 -4.81 -5.06 5.07
C ARG A 229 -4.68 -6.54 4.74
N ARG A 230 -3.49 -7.14 4.90
CA ARG A 230 -3.32 -8.60 4.78
C ARG A 230 -4.11 -9.34 5.85
N THR A 231 -4.09 -8.83 7.08
CA THR A 231 -4.89 -9.37 8.18
C THR A 231 -6.38 -9.35 7.87
N PHE A 232 -6.89 -8.23 7.38
CA PHE A 232 -8.27 -8.10 6.90
C PHE A 232 -8.61 -9.16 5.84
N THR A 233 -7.78 -9.27 4.79
CA THR A 233 -7.98 -10.24 3.70
C THR A 233 -7.99 -11.68 4.21
N THR A 234 -7.00 -12.05 5.03
CA THR A 234 -6.88 -13.41 5.55
C THR A 234 -8.05 -13.75 6.46
N MET A 235 -8.37 -12.89 7.41
CA MET A 235 -9.42 -13.17 8.38
C MET A 235 -10.82 -13.17 7.77
N LEU A 236 -11.10 -12.37 6.73
CA LEU A 236 -12.37 -12.47 6.00
C LEU A 236 -12.49 -13.80 5.24
N ASN A 237 -11.42 -14.27 4.61
CA ASN A 237 -11.40 -15.57 3.97
C ASN A 237 -11.60 -16.69 5.00
N ASP A 238 -10.98 -16.60 6.18
CA ASP A 238 -11.17 -17.55 7.29
C ASP A 238 -12.62 -17.54 7.84
N LEU A 239 -13.31 -16.40 7.74
CA LEU A 239 -14.75 -16.30 8.06
C LEU A 239 -15.65 -16.84 6.96
N GLY A 240 -15.11 -17.34 5.85
CA GLY A 240 -15.86 -17.93 4.74
C GLY A 240 -16.42 -16.92 3.75
N VAL A 241 -15.97 -15.67 3.78
CA VAL A 241 -16.35 -14.68 2.76
C VAL A 241 -15.72 -15.06 1.42
N ASP A 242 -16.52 -14.99 0.36
CA ASP A 242 -16.06 -15.27 -1.01
C ASP A 242 -14.81 -14.44 -1.34
N PRO A 243 -13.70 -15.07 -1.77
CA PRO A 243 -12.46 -14.36 -2.10
C PRO A 243 -12.66 -13.22 -3.11
N HIS A 244 -13.62 -13.37 -4.04
CA HIS A 244 -13.94 -12.32 -4.99
C HIS A 244 -14.51 -11.06 -4.31
N VAL A 245 -15.35 -11.21 -3.30
CA VAL A 245 -15.90 -10.10 -2.51
C VAL A 245 -14.77 -9.42 -1.73
N VAL A 246 -13.85 -10.19 -1.15
CA VAL A 246 -12.67 -9.66 -0.44
C VAL A 246 -11.76 -8.87 -1.37
N GLU A 247 -11.49 -9.38 -2.59
CA GLU A 247 -10.72 -8.67 -3.62
C GLU A 247 -11.40 -7.34 -4.03
N GLN A 248 -12.72 -7.35 -4.19
CA GLN A 248 -13.50 -6.14 -4.48
C GLN A 248 -13.44 -5.12 -3.32
N LEU A 249 -13.56 -5.55 -2.07
CA LEU A 249 -13.43 -4.70 -0.88
C LEU A 249 -12.04 -4.07 -0.79
N THR A 250 -11.01 -4.85 -1.07
CA THR A 250 -9.63 -4.37 -1.07
C THR A 250 -9.28 -3.52 -2.29
N GLY A 251 -10.13 -3.44 -3.31
CA GLY A 251 -9.90 -2.65 -4.52
C GLY A 251 -8.79 -3.24 -5.41
N HIS A 252 -8.70 -4.56 -5.45
CA HIS A 252 -7.95 -5.26 -6.49
C HIS A 252 -8.76 -5.31 -7.77
N GLN A 253 -8.06 -5.22 -8.89
CA GLN A 253 -8.71 -5.36 -10.20
C GLN A 253 -8.83 -6.85 -10.54
N MET A 254 -9.97 -7.22 -11.09
CA MET A 254 -10.14 -8.55 -11.66
C MET A 254 -9.12 -8.80 -12.78
N PRO A 255 -8.51 -9.97 -12.86
CA PRO A 255 -7.61 -10.32 -13.96
C PRO A 255 -8.40 -10.57 -15.26
N GLY A 256 -7.79 -10.17 -16.38
CA GLY A 256 -8.21 -10.58 -17.71
C GLY A 256 -9.60 -10.11 -18.16
N MET A 257 -10.32 -10.98 -18.87
CA MET A 257 -11.62 -10.71 -19.51
C MET A 257 -12.75 -10.43 -18.51
N GLN A 258 -12.69 -10.96 -17.29
CA GLN A 258 -13.72 -10.71 -16.27
C GLN A 258 -13.88 -9.22 -15.96
N ARG A 259 -12.80 -8.44 -16.04
CA ARG A 259 -12.83 -6.98 -15.85
C ARG A 259 -13.67 -6.26 -16.90
N VAL A 260 -13.73 -6.79 -18.12
CA VAL A 260 -14.42 -6.17 -19.27
C VAL A 260 -15.92 -6.38 -19.19
N TYR A 261 -16.36 -7.54 -18.70
CA TYR A 261 -17.77 -7.94 -18.73
C TYR A 261 -18.51 -7.78 -17.39
N ASN A 262 -17.79 -7.77 -16.26
CA ASN A 262 -18.41 -7.70 -14.95
C ASN A 262 -18.30 -6.30 -14.34
N HIS A 263 -19.38 -5.54 -14.41
CA HIS A 263 -19.52 -4.20 -13.83
C HIS A 263 -20.29 -4.17 -12.51
N SER A 264 -20.61 -5.34 -11.95
CA SER A 264 -21.33 -5.43 -10.67
C SER A 264 -20.49 -4.86 -9.55
N ARG A 265 -21.12 -4.09 -8.65
CA ARG A 265 -20.50 -3.51 -7.45
C ARG A 265 -20.51 -4.45 -6.26
N TYR A 266 -21.29 -5.53 -6.29
CA TYR A 266 -21.45 -6.52 -5.22
C TYR A 266 -21.76 -5.90 -3.84
N LEU A 267 -22.58 -4.84 -3.80
CA LEU A 267 -22.77 -4.05 -2.59
C LEU A 267 -23.34 -4.86 -1.42
N ASP A 268 -24.35 -5.72 -1.67
CA ASP A 268 -24.96 -6.53 -0.61
C ASP A 268 -23.97 -7.56 -0.04
N ALA A 269 -23.23 -8.25 -0.91
CA ALA A 269 -22.21 -9.19 -0.48
C ALA A 269 -21.09 -8.51 0.32
N LYS A 270 -20.67 -7.32 -0.10
CA LYS A 270 -19.68 -6.50 0.62
C LYS A 270 -20.22 -6.01 1.97
N ARG A 271 -21.51 -5.63 2.04
CA ARG A 271 -22.16 -5.21 3.29
C ARG A 271 -22.15 -6.35 4.28
N ASN A 272 -22.66 -7.52 3.89
CA ASN A 272 -22.67 -8.70 4.74
C ASN A 272 -21.25 -9.07 5.23
N ALA A 273 -20.25 -9.00 4.35
CA ALA A 273 -18.86 -9.28 4.71
C ALA A 273 -18.32 -8.29 5.75
N LEU A 274 -18.62 -6.99 5.59
CA LEU A 274 -18.17 -5.95 6.53
C LEU A 274 -18.93 -6.00 7.86
N ASP A 275 -20.19 -6.38 7.86
CA ASP A 275 -20.98 -6.58 9.09
C ASP A 275 -20.44 -7.75 9.90
N MET A 276 -20.21 -8.91 9.27
CA MET A 276 -19.53 -10.05 9.90
C MET A 276 -18.14 -9.67 10.45
N TRP A 277 -17.40 -8.85 9.70
CA TRP A 277 -16.08 -8.40 10.10
C TRP A 277 -16.12 -7.47 11.31
N THR A 278 -17.00 -6.48 11.31
CA THR A 278 -17.13 -5.53 12.43
C THR A 278 -17.65 -6.21 13.70
N GLU A 279 -18.54 -7.18 13.59
CA GLU A 279 -18.95 -8.06 14.70
C GLU A 279 -17.71 -8.80 15.26
N ARG A 280 -16.90 -9.44 14.39
CA ARG A 280 -15.68 -10.11 14.80
C ARG A 280 -14.70 -9.16 15.50
N LEU A 281 -14.54 -7.94 15.01
CA LEU A 281 -13.69 -6.92 15.64
C LEU A 281 -14.21 -6.55 17.03
N GLY A 282 -15.51 -6.41 17.22
CA GLY A 282 -16.14 -6.16 18.53
C GLY A 282 -15.81 -7.27 19.54
N ILE A 283 -15.88 -8.53 19.10
CA ILE A 283 -15.49 -9.69 19.94
C ILE A 283 -14.02 -9.61 20.34
N LEU A 284 -13.12 -9.31 19.37
CA LEU A 284 -11.68 -9.23 19.63
C LEU A 284 -11.29 -8.04 20.52
N ALA A 285 -12.01 -6.94 20.43
CA ALA A 285 -11.82 -5.77 21.28
C ALA A 285 -12.34 -6.00 22.72
N GLY A 286 -13.19 -7.02 22.94
CA GLY A 286 -13.86 -7.28 24.21
C GLY A 286 -15.03 -6.32 24.47
N THR A 287 -15.58 -5.69 23.42
CA THR A 287 -16.71 -4.74 23.51
C THR A 287 -18.07 -5.37 23.20
N HIS A 288 -18.11 -6.64 22.89
CA HIS A 288 -19.35 -7.38 22.58
C HIS A 288 -20.05 -7.80 23.87
N GLU A 289 -21.22 -7.27 24.14
CA GLU A 289 -21.95 -7.47 25.40
C GLU A 289 -22.36 -8.92 25.72
N ASN A 290 -22.37 -9.81 24.72
CA ASN A 290 -22.93 -11.18 24.83
C ASN A 290 -21.91 -12.31 24.61
N VAL A 291 -20.59 -12.06 24.59
CA VAL A 291 -19.60 -13.09 24.31
C VAL A 291 -18.62 -13.25 25.48
N THR A 292 -18.78 -14.34 26.22
CA THR A 292 -17.75 -14.81 27.16
C THR A 292 -16.71 -15.62 26.36
N THR A 293 -15.49 -15.11 26.24
CA THR A 293 -14.38 -15.88 25.66
C THR A 293 -14.03 -17.06 26.57
N LEU A 294 -14.33 -18.27 26.13
CA LEU A 294 -13.86 -19.47 26.82
C LEU A 294 -12.32 -19.54 26.75
N PRO A 295 -11.65 -19.88 27.85
CA PRO A 295 -10.20 -20.07 27.84
C PRO A 295 -9.84 -21.20 26.88
N VAL A 296 -8.93 -20.94 25.95
CA VAL A 296 -8.42 -21.94 25.00
C VAL A 296 -7.77 -23.07 25.82
N ALA A 297 -8.38 -24.26 25.80
CA ALA A 297 -7.80 -25.44 26.39
C ALA A 297 -6.43 -25.70 25.74
N ARG A 298 -5.35 -25.60 26.52
CA ARG A 298 -4.01 -26.02 26.08
C ARG A 298 -4.09 -27.49 25.71
N ARG A 299 -4.03 -27.83 24.46
CA ARG A 299 -3.73 -29.19 24.03
C ARG A 299 -2.30 -29.51 24.55
N LYS A 300 -2.20 -30.52 25.44
CA LYS A 300 -0.95 -31.10 25.88
C LYS A 300 -0.28 -31.84 24.72
#